data_1097db30718e12a1792f94dfa938ea86
#
_entry.id   1097db30718e12a1792f94dfa938ea86
#
_cell.length_a   1.000
_cell.length_b   1.000
_cell.length_c   1.000
_cell.angle_alpha   90.00
_cell.angle_beta   90.00
_cell.angle_gamma   90.00
#
_symmetry.space_group_name_H-M   'P 1'
#
loop_
_entity.id
_entity.type
_entity.pdbx_description
1 polymer ?
#
loop_
_entity_poly.entity_id
_entity_poly.type
_entity_poly.pdbx_seq_one_letter_code
_entity_poly.pdbx_strand_id
1 'polypeptide(L)'
;MIRIITWLVAVSWLLPTAVDADSLPAKGKLLVATELVAGELFAKTVVLMLHYDETGAFGLVVNRPTDVKPGEVLGDEETIAGYSGTLYWGGPVHMDSLRALMRTDDPPEGAEKII
;
A
#
# COMPACT_ATOMS: atom_id res chain seq x y z
N MET A 1 -22.11 -55.66 39.32
CA MET A 1 -21.80 -54.27 39.38
C MET A 1 -21.17 -53.86 38.05
N ILE A 2 -21.92 -53.20 37.20
CA ILE A 2 -21.42 -52.70 35.89
C ILE A 2 -20.98 -51.26 36.09
N ARG A 3 -19.68 -51.02 35.99
CA ARG A 3 -19.13 -49.63 35.99
C ARG A 3 -19.11 -49.11 34.57
N ILE A 4 -20.01 -48.18 34.27
CA ILE A 4 -19.99 -47.43 33.02
C ILE A 4 -18.97 -46.29 33.16
N ILE A 5 -17.82 -46.41 32.47
CA ILE A 5 -16.84 -45.33 32.35
C ILE A 5 -17.27 -44.48 31.17
N THR A 6 -17.87 -43.35 31.48
CA THR A 6 -18.23 -42.35 30.46
C THR A 6 -16.99 -41.56 30.09
N TRP A 7 -16.44 -41.85 28.92
CA TRP A 7 -15.39 -41.01 28.34
C TRP A 7 -16.03 -39.72 27.79
N LEU A 8 -15.80 -38.63 28.49
CA LEU A 8 -16.10 -37.29 27.99
C LEU A 8 -15.08 -36.93 26.94
N VAL A 9 -15.44 -37.11 25.66
CA VAL A 9 -14.65 -36.59 24.55
C VAL A 9 -14.95 -35.11 24.47
N ALA A 10 -14.04 -34.29 24.98
CA ALA A 10 -14.07 -32.86 24.78
C ALA A 10 -13.70 -32.57 23.31
N VAL A 11 -14.70 -32.41 22.45
CA VAL A 11 -14.52 -31.91 21.10
C VAL A 11 -14.24 -30.41 21.23
N SER A 12 -12.96 -30.08 21.21
CA SER A 12 -12.52 -28.68 21.08
C SER A 12 -12.90 -28.20 19.70
N TRP A 13 -13.95 -27.41 19.63
CA TRP A 13 -14.33 -26.69 18.41
C TRP A 13 -13.27 -25.60 18.18
N LEU A 14 -12.30 -25.89 17.32
CA LEU A 14 -11.46 -24.88 16.70
C LEU A 14 -12.38 -24.06 15.79
N LEU A 15 -12.93 -23.00 16.37
CA LEU A 15 -13.59 -21.97 15.55
C LEU A 15 -12.52 -21.37 14.64
N PRO A 16 -12.69 -21.42 13.30
CA PRO A 16 -11.81 -20.68 12.42
C PRO A 16 -11.98 -19.20 12.77
N THR A 17 -10.89 -18.57 13.21
CA THR A 17 -10.87 -17.13 13.30
C THR A 17 -11.09 -16.60 11.89
N ALA A 18 -12.24 -16.01 11.63
CA ALA A 18 -12.50 -15.33 10.39
C ALA A 18 -11.47 -14.18 10.26
N VAL A 19 -10.52 -14.35 9.35
CA VAL A 19 -9.66 -13.24 8.94
C VAL A 19 -10.57 -12.30 8.17
N ASP A 20 -10.79 -11.11 8.71
CA ASP A 20 -11.54 -10.07 8.01
C ASP A 20 -10.92 -9.86 6.62
N ALA A 21 -11.68 -10.13 5.58
CA ALA A 21 -11.24 -9.94 4.19
C ALA A 21 -10.85 -8.48 3.91
N ASP A 22 -11.35 -7.55 4.72
CA ASP A 22 -11.00 -6.13 4.68
C ASP A 22 -9.58 -5.83 5.21
N SER A 23 -8.97 -6.74 5.96
CA SER A 23 -7.60 -6.59 6.47
C SER A 23 -6.53 -7.01 5.47
N LEU A 24 -6.90 -7.69 4.38
CA LEU A 24 -5.93 -8.14 3.38
C LEU A 24 -5.50 -7.00 2.46
N PRO A 25 -4.21 -6.98 2.07
CA PRO A 25 -3.73 -6.06 1.05
C PRO A 25 -4.50 -6.25 -0.26
N ALA A 26 -4.79 -5.15 -0.94
CA ALA A 26 -5.41 -5.17 -2.26
C ALA A 26 -5.08 -3.87 -3.00
N LYS A 27 -5.22 -3.87 -4.33
CA LYS A 27 -5.12 -2.66 -5.15
C LYS A 27 -6.07 -1.57 -4.62
N GLY A 28 -5.59 -0.35 -4.51
CA GLY A 28 -6.34 0.80 -4.00
C GLY A 28 -6.39 0.94 -2.48
N LYS A 29 -5.90 -0.05 -1.73
CA LYS A 29 -5.82 0.04 -0.27
C LYS A 29 -4.56 0.75 0.20
N LEU A 30 -4.65 1.37 1.38
CA LEU A 30 -3.52 1.96 2.08
C LEU A 30 -2.99 0.96 3.11
N LEU A 31 -1.68 0.72 3.06
CA LEU A 31 -0.96 -0.01 4.09
C LEU A 31 -0.25 1.01 4.99
N VAL A 32 -0.57 0.97 6.28
CA VAL A 32 0.07 1.83 7.28
C VAL A 32 1.14 1.03 8.01
N ALA A 33 2.38 1.49 7.95
CA ALA A 33 3.47 0.86 8.67
C ALA A 33 3.26 1.00 10.17
N THR A 34 3.28 -0.13 10.88
CA THR A 34 3.26 -0.16 12.34
C THR A 34 4.67 0.04 12.90
N GLU A 35 4.77 0.32 14.19
CA GLU A 35 6.07 0.41 14.89
C GLU A 35 6.87 -0.90 14.85
N LEU A 36 6.20 -2.03 14.57
CA LEU A 36 6.83 -3.34 14.44
C LEU A 36 7.52 -3.58 13.10
N VAL A 37 7.29 -2.71 12.11
CA VAL A 37 7.98 -2.80 10.83
C VAL A 37 9.44 -2.44 11.05
N ALA A 38 10.29 -3.45 11.01
CA ALA A 38 11.73 -3.30 11.19
C ALA A 38 12.34 -2.51 10.03
N GLY A 39 13.03 -1.44 10.35
CA GLY A 39 13.82 -0.64 9.43
C GLY A 39 13.34 0.79 9.31
N GLU A 40 14.31 1.71 9.30
CA GLU A 40 14.07 3.16 9.17
C GLU A 40 13.42 3.53 7.85
N LEU A 41 13.61 2.70 6.82
CA LEU A 41 13.14 2.99 5.46
C LEU A 41 11.62 3.11 5.37
N PHE A 42 10.89 2.22 6.03
CA PHE A 42 9.43 2.19 6.00
C PHE A 42 8.77 2.64 7.32
N ALA A 43 9.56 3.06 8.28
CA ALA A 43 9.00 3.55 9.54
C ALA A 43 8.02 4.70 9.30
N LYS A 44 6.82 4.61 9.88
CA LYS A 44 5.76 5.63 9.79
C LYS A 44 5.33 5.96 8.34
N THR A 45 5.50 5.04 7.41
CA THR A 45 5.03 5.23 6.03
C THR A 45 3.59 4.80 5.86
N VAL A 46 2.95 5.44 4.88
CA VAL A 46 1.67 5.01 4.32
C VAL A 46 1.92 4.66 2.86
N VAL A 47 1.59 3.44 2.47
CA VAL A 47 1.80 2.92 1.12
C VAL A 47 0.46 2.72 0.43
N LEU A 48 0.25 3.37 -0.70
CA LEU A 48 -0.89 3.12 -1.57
C LEU A 48 -0.56 1.93 -2.49
N MET A 49 -1.36 0.86 -2.40
CA MET A 49 -1.18 -0.32 -3.24
C MET A 49 -1.68 -0.06 -4.65
N LEU A 50 -0.79 -0.08 -5.62
CA LEU A 50 -1.10 0.08 -7.04
C LEU A 50 -1.35 -1.26 -7.72
N HIS A 51 -0.68 -2.29 -7.29
CA HIS A 51 -0.80 -3.66 -7.80
C HIS A 51 -0.67 -4.66 -6.67
N TYR A 52 -1.53 -5.69 -6.70
CA TYR A 52 -1.45 -6.79 -5.74
C TYR A 52 -2.16 -8.01 -6.33
N ASP A 53 -1.39 -9.02 -6.72
CA ASP A 53 -1.88 -10.31 -7.20
C ASP A 53 -0.84 -11.43 -6.98
N GLU A 54 -1.07 -12.58 -7.57
CA GLU A 54 -0.19 -13.75 -7.49
C GLU A 54 1.22 -13.50 -8.08
N THR A 55 1.37 -12.50 -8.95
CA THR A 55 2.65 -12.14 -9.57
C THR A 55 3.49 -11.21 -8.71
N GLY A 56 2.89 -10.58 -7.72
CA GLY A 56 3.58 -9.70 -6.79
C GLY A 56 2.77 -8.52 -6.31
N ALA A 57 3.45 -7.61 -5.65
CA ALA A 57 2.88 -6.40 -5.09
C ALA A 57 3.74 -5.18 -5.45
N PHE A 58 3.06 -4.07 -5.75
CA PHE A 58 3.70 -2.79 -5.98
C PHE A 58 2.87 -1.67 -5.36
N GLY A 59 3.53 -0.75 -4.68
CA GLY A 59 2.87 0.38 -4.03
C GLY A 59 3.75 1.63 -4.03
N LEU A 60 3.14 2.75 -3.68
CA LEU A 60 3.82 4.03 -3.52
C LEU A 60 3.69 4.51 -2.08
N VAL A 61 4.79 4.95 -1.51
CA VAL A 61 4.77 5.74 -0.27
C VAL A 61 4.18 7.11 -0.59
N VAL A 62 3.15 7.52 0.15
CA VAL A 62 2.38 8.74 -0.16
C VAL A 62 2.52 9.84 0.90
N ASN A 63 3.22 9.59 1.99
CA ASN A 63 3.32 10.51 3.12
C ASN A 63 4.75 10.98 3.45
N ARG A 64 5.69 10.90 2.49
CA ARG A 64 7.06 11.42 2.66
C ARG A 64 7.33 12.56 1.69
N PRO A 65 7.04 13.81 2.06
CA PRO A 65 7.40 14.97 1.25
C PRO A 65 8.92 15.12 1.18
N THR A 66 9.40 15.66 0.07
CA THR A 66 10.81 16.00 -0.13
C THR A 66 10.99 17.51 -0.27
N ASP A 67 12.21 17.99 -0.08
CA ASP A 67 12.59 19.39 -0.34
C ASP A 67 13.01 19.61 -1.80
N VAL A 68 12.99 18.56 -2.63
CA VAL A 68 13.33 18.63 -4.05
C VAL A 68 12.28 19.43 -4.79
N LYS A 69 12.71 20.42 -5.54
CA LYS A 69 11.80 21.24 -6.35
C LYS A 69 11.44 20.51 -7.65
N PRO A 70 10.18 20.57 -8.09
CA PRO A 70 9.76 19.95 -9.34
C PRO A 70 10.64 20.28 -10.53
N GLY A 71 11.07 21.54 -10.69
CA GLY A 71 11.94 21.96 -11.78
C GLY A 71 13.33 21.32 -11.80
N GLU A 72 13.82 20.84 -10.65
CA GLU A 72 15.11 20.15 -10.56
C GLU A 72 15.06 18.72 -11.14
N VAL A 73 13.89 18.11 -11.13
CA VAL A 73 13.69 16.74 -11.59
C VAL A 73 13.05 16.68 -12.98
N LEU A 74 12.14 17.60 -13.26
CA LEU A 74 11.32 17.60 -14.46
C LEU A 74 11.94 18.39 -15.63
N GLY A 75 13.01 19.14 -15.33
CA GLY A 75 13.67 19.96 -16.34
C GLY A 75 12.76 21.02 -16.94
N ASP A 76 13.09 21.42 -18.17
CA ASP A 76 12.39 22.47 -18.91
C ASP A 76 11.17 21.97 -19.72
N GLU A 77 10.58 20.84 -19.33
CA GLU A 77 9.34 20.39 -19.97
C GLU A 77 8.22 21.39 -19.71
N GLU A 78 7.79 22.10 -20.74
CA GLU A 78 6.77 23.17 -20.66
C GLU A 78 5.47 22.70 -20.02
N THR A 79 5.13 21.42 -20.18
CA THR A 79 3.91 20.81 -19.60
C THR A 79 3.94 20.77 -18.08
N ILE A 80 5.12 20.79 -17.48
CA ILE A 80 5.33 20.59 -16.04
C ILE A 80 6.00 21.81 -15.39
N ALA A 81 6.55 22.71 -16.19
CA ALA A 81 7.23 23.93 -15.72
C ALA A 81 6.38 24.81 -14.80
N GLY A 82 5.05 24.74 -14.90
CA GLY A 82 4.11 25.45 -14.03
C GLY A 82 3.73 24.73 -12.74
N TYR A 83 4.21 23.51 -12.52
CA TYR A 83 3.89 22.75 -11.32
C TYR A 83 4.72 23.24 -10.13
N SER A 84 4.06 23.77 -9.13
CA SER A 84 4.68 24.29 -7.89
C SER A 84 4.39 23.40 -6.67
N GLY A 85 3.88 22.22 -6.88
CA GLY A 85 3.53 21.28 -5.81
C GLY A 85 4.76 20.62 -5.17
N THR A 86 4.50 19.80 -4.16
CA THR A 86 5.52 19.05 -3.45
C THR A 86 5.78 17.71 -4.13
N LEU A 87 7.04 17.36 -4.28
CA LEU A 87 7.44 16.01 -4.66
C LEU A 87 7.53 15.13 -3.43
N TYR A 88 7.05 13.91 -3.56
CA TYR A 88 7.07 12.91 -2.51
C TYR A 88 8.02 11.77 -2.88
N TRP A 89 8.72 11.24 -1.89
CA TRP A 89 9.49 10.02 -2.06
C TRP A 89 8.53 8.82 -2.09
N GLY A 90 8.42 8.17 -3.23
CA GLY A 90 7.47 7.08 -3.47
C GLY A 90 7.94 5.70 -3.05
N GLY A 91 9.21 5.55 -2.67
CA GLY A 91 9.82 4.29 -2.27
C GLY A 91 11.19 4.07 -2.87
N PRO A 92 11.88 2.98 -2.50
CA PRO A 92 13.25 2.70 -2.92
C PRO A 92 13.37 2.09 -4.32
N VAL A 93 12.26 1.67 -4.91
CA VAL A 93 12.24 0.98 -6.21
C VAL A 93 11.84 1.97 -7.31
N HIS A 94 12.53 1.89 -8.45
CA HIS A 94 12.29 2.79 -9.60
C HIS A 94 12.36 4.27 -9.23
N MET A 95 13.40 4.68 -8.52
CA MET A 95 13.61 6.07 -8.10
C MET A 95 13.84 7.05 -9.27
N ASP A 96 14.07 6.53 -10.47
CA ASP A 96 14.23 7.24 -11.72
C ASP A 96 12.90 7.50 -12.45
N SER A 97 11.79 7.02 -11.93
CA SER A 97 10.48 7.20 -12.52
C SER A 97 9.59 8.12 -11.69
N LEU A 98 8.87 9.00 -12.36
CA LEU A 98 7.91 9.90 -11.75
C LEU A 98 6.49 9.38 -11.96
N ARG A 99 5.66 9.48 -10.93
CA ARG A 99 4.25 9.13 -10.99
C ARG A 99 3.41 10.27 -10.44
N ALA A 100 2.33 10.60 -11.14
CA ALA A 100 1.35 11.55 -10.67
C ALA A 100 0.10 10.81 -10.18
N LEU A 101 -0.34 11.11 -8.96
CA LEU A 101 -1.62 10.67 -8.44
C LEU A 101 -2.61 11.83 -8.58
N MET A 102 -3.75 11.59 -9.20
CA MET A 102 -4.77 12.62 -9.40
C MET A 102 -6.17 12.07 -9.11
N ARG A 103 -7.03 12.94 -8.66
CA ARG A 103 -8.47 12.68 -8.60
C ARG A 103 -9.12 13.45 -9.74
N THR A 104 -9.72 12.73 -10.68
CA THR A 104 -10.35 13.33 -11.85
C THR A 104 -11.45 12.44 -12.39
N ASP A 105 -12.47 13.04 -12.97
CA ASP A 105 -13.53 12.33 -13.72
C ASP A 105 -13.16 12.20 -15.21
N ASP A 106 -12.14 12.94 -15.67
CA ASP A 106 -11.63 12.91 -17.04
C ASP A 106 -10.11 12.61 -17.01
N PRO A 107 -9.72 11.33 -16.89
CA PRO A 107 -8.33 10.95 -16.82
C PRO A 107 -7.65 11.09 -18.18
N PRO A 108 -6.36 11.47 -18.20
CA PRO A 108 -5.60 11.48 -19.43
C PRO A 108 -5.42 10.07 -20.01
N GLU A 109 -5.16 10.01 -21.32
CA GLU A 109 -4.89 8.74 -22.00
C GLU A 109 -3.72 8.00 -21.33
N GLY A 110 -3.88 6.72 -21.10
CA GLY A 110 -2.87 5.88 -20.43
C GLY A 110 -2.90 5.95 -18.90
N ALA A 111 -3.78 6.74 -18.31
CA ALA A 111 -3.95 6.75 -16.85
C ALA A 111 -4.54 5.43 -16.36
N GLU A 112 -4.01 4.93 -15.25
CA GLU A 112 -4.51 3.72 -14.61
C GLU A 112 -5.45 4.08 -13.45
N LYS A 113 -6.64 3.51 -13.47
CA LYS A 113 -7.57 3.65 -12.34
C LYS A 113 -7.15 2.74 -11.19
N ILE A 114 -7.05 3.32 -10.00
CA ILE A 114 -6.62 2.60 -8.78
C ILE A 114 -7.79 2.36 -7.84
N ILE A 115 -8.67 3.32 -7.70
CA ILE A 115 -9.85 3.27 -6.82
C ILE A 115 -11.12 3.54 -7.61
#